data_fb72e1716fa131aee5c2cfb993b77810
#
_entry.id   fb72e1716fa131aee5c2cfb993b77810
#
_cell.length_a   1.000
_cell.length_b   1.000
_cell.length_c   1.000
_cell.angle_alpha   90.00
_cell.angle_beta   90.00
_cell.angle_gamma   90.00
#
_symmetry.space_group_name_H-M   'P 1'
#
loop_
_entity.id
_entity.type
_entity.pdbx_description
1 polymer ?
#
loop_
_entity_poly.entity_id
_entity_poly.type
_entity_poly.pdbx_seq_one_letter_code
_entity_poly.pdbx_strand_id
1 'polypeptide(L)'
;DQLAMMLAAPGQLHSVTYLAIDPRASAMSEEAGAYQINRGLAEEIYLMQPDLVIAGAFTTRATVSMLERLGVPVVSFEPAYSLSDVRDRITQMGAVLGRDDAAAEMILDYDARLAALREDVSERPRAVLYYANGYTSGDQSLAGQILATAGFSNIAAEQGYNPGDKLPMEVLVITDPDIAITSRPYPGASRAEAILDHPAIIAFREGRGSASMTDRDWVCGTPYVLRAIETLSEARQDLTGAQR
;
A
#
# COMPACT_ATOMS: atom_id res chain seq x y z
N ASP A 1 2.55 -3.19 -11.90
CA ASP A 1 3.95 -3.59 -12.07
C ASP A 1 4.33 -4.73 -11.13
N GLN A 2 4.27 -4.57 -9.79
CA GLN A 2 4.83 -5.54 -8.83
C GLN A 2 4.19 -6.93 -8.96
N LEU A 3 2.86 -7.05 -9.00
CA LEU A 3 2.19 -8.36 -9.18
C LEU A 3 2.57 -9.02 -10.51
N ALA A 4 2.72 -8.22 -11.57
CA ALA A 4 3.16 -8.74 -12.86
C ALA A 4 4.60 -9.26 -12.78
N MET A 5 5.51 -8.54 -12.12
CA MET A 5 6.90 -9.00 -11.90
C MET A 5 6.97 -10.27 -11.05
N MET A 6 6.05 -10.43 -10.08
CA MET A 6 6.00 -11.61 -9.21
C MET A 6 5.50 -12.88 -9.94
N LEU A 7 4.57 -12.72 -10.90
CA LEU A 7 3.84 -13.84 -11.50
C LEU A 7 4.22 -14.16 -12.94
N ALA A 8 4.75 -13.20 -13.69
CA ALA A 8 5.11 -13.39 -15.09
C ALA A 8 6.15 -14.50 -15.27
N ALA A 9 6.00 -15.28 -16.33
CA ALA A 9 7.04 -16.21 -16.75
C ALA A 9 8.28 -15.43 -17.27
N PRO A 10 9.46 -16.05 -17.27
CA PRO A 10 10.65 -15.44 -17.85
C PRO A 10 10.42 -14.98 -19.30
N GLY A 11 10.69 -13.69 -19.58
CA GLY A 11 10.48 -13.07 -20.88
C GLY A 11 9.05 -12.68 -21.23
N GLN A 12 8.07 -12.94 -20.37
CA GLN A 12 6.67 -12.57 -20.58
C GLN A 12 6.40 -11.08 -20.32
N LEU A 13 7.00 -10.52 -19.27
CA LEU A 13 6.88 -9.09 -18.94
C LEU A 13 7.95 -8.31 -19.68
N HIS A 14 7.53 -7.41 -20.58
CA HIS A 14 8.41 -6.64 -21.43
C HIS A 14 8.84 -5.32 -20.80
N SER A 15 7.89 -4.62 -20.16
CA SER A 15 8.11 -3.28 -19.62
C SER A 15 7.33 -3.06 -18.35
N VAL A 16 7.86 -2.21 -17.46
CA VAL A 16 7.22 -1.73 -16.24
C VAL A 16 7.26 -0.20 -16.21
N THR A 17 6.41 0.41 -15.38
CA THR A 17 6.38 1.87 -15.30
C THR A 17 7.57 2.42 -14.48
N TYR A 18 7.87 3.70 -14.67
CA TYR A 18 8.92 4.40 -13.90
C TYR A 18 8.67 4.37 -12.38
N LEU A 19 7.45 4.14 -11.93
CA LEU A 19 7.13 3.99 -10.50
C LEU A 19 7.68 2.67 -9.94
N ALA A 20 7.88 1.67 -10.78
CA ALA A 20 8.42 0.39 -10.35
C ALA A 20 9.87 0.47 -9.87
N ILE A 21 10.66 1.43 -10.38
CA ILE A 21 12.07 1.66 -9.97
C ILE A 21 12.21 2.68 -8.83
N ASP A 22 11.12 3.32 -8.37
CA ASP A 22 11.19 4.21 -7.19
C ASP A 22 11.14 3.36 -5.89
N PRO A 23 12.22 3.32 -5.09
CA PRO A 23 12.27 2.49 -3.88
C PRO A 23 11.32 2.95 -2.77
N ARG A 24 10.65 4.10 -2.93
CA ARG A 24 9.62 4.59 -2.01
C ARG A 24 8.23 4.04 -2.36
N ALA A 25 7.98 3.85 -3.67
CA ALA A 25 6.70 3.39 -4.21
C ALA A 25 6.67 1.89 -4.50
N SER A 26 7.85 1.26 -4.71
CA SER A 26 7.97 -0.13 -5.09
C SER A 26 8.87 -0.91 -4.12
N ALA A 27 8.36 -2.03 -3.64
CA ALA A 27 9.13 -3.00 -2.88
C ALA A 27 10.04 -3.87 -3.78
N MET A 28 9.92 -3.74 -5.11
CA MET A 28 10.67 -4.47 -6.13
C MET A 28 11.47 -3.51 -7.04
N SER A 29 11.97 -2.42 -6.48
CA SER A 29 12.67 -1.38 -7.27
C SER A 29 13.98 -1.85 -7.86
N GLU A 30 14.65 -2.83 -7.26
CA GLU A 30 15.87 -3.44 -7.79
C GLU A 30 15.56 -4.39 -8.94
N GLU A 31 14.57 -5.28 -8.77
CA GLU A 31 14.11 -6.22 -9.79
C GLU A 31 13.54 -5.51 -11.02
N ALA A 32 12.88 -4.37 -10.80
CA ALA A 32 12.33 -3.54 -11.86
C ALA A 32 13.41 -3.02 -12.83
N GLY A 33 14.64 -2.88 -12.36
CA GLY A 33 15.79 -2.49 -13.20
C GLY A 33 16.13 -3.46 -14.32
N ALA A 34 15.62 -4.69 -14.28
CA ALA A 34 15.81 -5.69 -15.35
C ALA A 34 14.85 -5.49 -16.53
N TYR A 35 13.85 -4.61 -16.43
CA TYR A 35 12.82 -4.39 -17.45
C TYR A 35 13.00 -3.05 -18.15
N GLN A 36 12.44 -2.95 -19.35
CA GLN A 36 12.33 -1.66 -20.01
C GLN A 36 11.38 -0.75 -19.23
N ILE A 37 11.80 0.48 -18.96
CA ILE A 37 10.99 1.45 -18.19
C ILE A 37 10.17 2.31 -19.16
N ASN A 38 8.87 2.45 -18.85
CA ASN A 38 7.96 3.34 -19.56
C ASN A 38 7.37 4.41 -18.64
N ARG A 39 6.81 5.46 -19.23
CA ARG A 39 6.16 6.58 -18.52
C ARG A 39 4.64 6.56 -18.62
N GLY A 40 4.07 5.45 -19.10
CA GLY A 40 2.62 5.31 -19.26
C GLY A 40 2.04 6.13 -20.42
N LEU A 41 2.85 6.53 -21.40
CA LEU A 41 2.40 7.23 -22.60
C LEU A 41 1.97 6.23 -23.67
N ALA A 42 0.80 6.45 -24.30
CA ALA A 42 0.24 5.52 -25.27
C ALA A 42 1.16 5.27 -26.45
N GLU A 43 1.83 6.31 -26.97
CA GLU A 43 2.76 6.22 -28.09
C GLU A 43 3.99 5.38 -27.75
N GLU A 44 4.54 5.60 -26.56
CA GLU A 44 5.71 4.85 -26.07
C GLU A 44 5.36 3.36 -25.94
N ILE A 45 4.22 3.04 -25.34
CA ILE A 45 3.76 1.67 -25.14
C ILE A 45 3.45 1.01 -26.49
N TYR A 46 2.75 1.71 -27.39
CA TYR A 46 2.40 1.17 -28.71
C TYR A 46 3.63 0.80 -29.53
N LEU A 47 4.69 1.60 -29.47
CA LEU A 47 5.96 1.33 -30.19
C LEU A 47 6.67 0.06 -29.67
N MET A 48 6.39 -0.38 -28.45
CA MET A 48 6.91 -1.65 -27.89
C MET A 48 6.17 -2.88 -28.45
N GLN A 49 5.05 -2.69 -29.17
CA GLN A 49 4.23 -3.74 -29.76
C GLN A 49 3.79 -4.83 -28.75
N PRO A 50 3.22 -4.47 -27.60
CA PRO A 50 2.76 -5.45 -26.62
C PRO A 50 1.53 -6.20 -27.12
N ASP A 51 1.41 -7.49 -26.76
CA ASP A 51 0.20 -8.28 -26.98
C ASP A 51 -0.90 -7.88 -26.00
N LEU A 52 -0.53 -7.35 -24.83
CA LEU A 52 -1.43 -6.94 -23.77
C LEU A 52 -0.80 -5.82 -22.94
N VAL A 53 -1.62 -4.87 -22.52
CA VAL A 53 -1.24 -3.84 -21.54
C VAL A 53 -2.04 -4.05 -20.25
N ILE A 54 -1.33 -4.08 -19.13
CA ILE A 54 -1.93 -4.10 -17.79
C ILE A 54 -1.89 -2.68 -17.24
N ALA A 55 -3.05 -2.11 -16.96
CA ALA A 55 -3.22 -0.75 -16.43
C ALA A 55 -3.79 -0.79 -15.02
N GLY A 56 -3.54 0.26 -14.23
CA GLY A 56 -4.25 0.49 -12.97
C GLY A 56 -5.39 1.49 -13.14
N ALA A 57 -6.29 1.55 -12.17
CA ALA A 57 -7.43 2.48 -12.16
C ALA A 57 -7.00 3.96 -12.25
N PHE A 58 -5.75 4.29 -11.89
CA PHE A 58 -5.18 5.63 -11.98
C PHE A 58 -4.49 5.93 -13.31
N THR A 59 -4.38 4.95 -14.21
CA THR A 59 -3.90 5.19 -15.57
C THR A 59 -4.84 6.14 -16.29
N THR A 60 -4.30 7.14 -17.02
CA THR A 60 -5.14 8.15 -17.64
C THR A 60 -6.09 7.51 -18.66
N ARG A 61 -7.35 7.94 -18.67
CA ARG A 61 -8.34 7.47 -19.66
C ARG A 61 -7.87 7.71 -21.10
N ALA A 62 -7.12 8.79 -21.31
CA ALA A 62 -6.57 9.11 -22.62
C ALA A 62 -5.60 8.03 -23.12
N THR A 63 -4.68 7.56 -22.24
CA THR A 63 -3.75 6.48 -22.55
C THR A 63 -4.50 5.18 -22.87
N VAL A 64 -5.42 4.75 -22.01
CA VAL A 64 -6.20 3.52 -22.19
C VAL A 64 -6.99 3.58 -23.50
N SER A 65 -7.80 4.64 -23.71
CA SER A 65 -8.62 4.77 -24.92
C SER A 65 -7.79 4.88 -26.20
N MET A 66 -6.58 5.43 -26.13
CA MET A 66 -5.71 5.50 -27.32
C MET A 66 -5.16 4.11 -27.66
N LEU A 67 -4.68 3.35 -26.68
CA LEU A 67 -4.18 1.99 -26.89
C LEU A 67 -5.27 1.07 -27.45
N GLU A 68 -6.49 1.11 -26.88
CA GLU A 68 -7.63 0.34 -27.37
C GLU A 68 -7.99 0.69 -28.82
N ARG A 69 -8.00 1.98 -29.19
CA ARG A 69 -8.23 2.42 -30.59
C ARG A 69 -7.14 1.96 -31.53
N LEU A 70 -5.92 1.79 -31.04
CA LEU A 70 -4.80 1.25 -31.82
C LEU A 70 -4.82 -0.30 -31.88
N GLY A 71 -5.83 -0.93 -31.29
CA GLY A 71 -6.00 -2.38 -31.30
C GLY A 71 -5.18 -3.14 -30.26
N VAL A 72 -4.60 -2.44 -29.30
CA VAL A 72 -3.86 -3.05 -28.18
C VAL A 72 -4.85 -3.39 -27.07
N PRO A 73 -4.97 -4.66 -26.66
CA PRO A 73 -5.81 -5.05 -25.53
C PRO A 73 -5.30 -4.42 -24.23
N VAL A 74 -6.22 -3.87 -23.42
CA VAL A 74 -5.91 -3.29 -22.11
C VAL A 74 -6.76 -3.94 -21.03
N VAL A 75 -6.12 -4.45 -19.96
CA VAL A 75 -6.80 -4.94 -18.77
C VAL A 75 -6.52 -4.01 -17.61
N SER A 76 -7.58 -3.50 -16.99
CA SER A 76 -7.48 -2.59 -15.85
C SER A 76 -7.65 -3.33 -14.52
N PHE A 77 -6.85 -2.94 -13.54
CA PHE A 77 -6.88 -3.45 -12.19
C PHE A 77 -7.37 -2.36 -11.23
N GLU A 78 -8.35 -2.69 -10.41
CA GLU A 78 -8.76 -1.84 -9.31
C GLU A 78 -7.74 -1.92 -8.16
N PRO A 79 -7.59 -0.86 -7.35
CA PRO A 79 -6.80 -0.91 -6.12
C PRO A 79 -7.31 -1.98 -5.16
N ALA A 80 -6.45 -2.48 -4.29
CA ALA A 80 -6.86 -3.30 -3.16
C ALA A 80 -7.26 -2.37 -2.00
N TYR A 81 -8.51 -2.45 -1.58
CA TYR A 81 -9.05 -1.71 -0.43
C TYR A 81 -9.10 -2.57 0.84
N SER A 82 -8.85 -3.87 0.71
CA SER A 82 -8.87 -4.84 1.79
C SER A 82 -7.77 -5.88 1.63
N LEU A 83 -7.48 -6.62 2.69
CA LEU A 83 -6.56 -7.77 2.63
C LEU A 83 -7.10 -8.90 1.74
N SER A 84 -8.43 -9.03 1.60
CA SER A 84 -9.03 -9.97 0.64
C SER A 84 -8.83 -9.53 -0.80
N ASP A 85 -8.89 -8.24 -1.09
CA ASP A 85 -8.67 -7.74 -2.45
C ASP A 85 -7.25 -8.03 -2.95
N VAL A 86 -6.26 -8.12 -2.04
CA VAL A 86 -4.90 -8.56 -2.42
C VAL A 86 -4.94 -9.92 -3.08
N ARG A 87 -5.68 -10.89 -2.52
CA ARG A 87 -5.87 -12.22 -3.11
C ARG A 87 -6.57 -12.16 -4.47
N ASP A 88 -7.63 -11.33 -4.55
CA ASP A 88 -8.38 -11.15 -5.79
C ASP A 88 -7.50 -10.57 -6.91
N ARG A 89 -6.61 -9.63 -6.56
CA ARG A 89 -5.65 -9.06 -7.54
C ARG A 89 -4.59 -10.09 -7.97
N ILE A 90 -4.11 -10.96 -7.04
CA ILE A 90 -3.21 -12.07 -7.39
C ILE A 90 -3.91 -13.04 -8.35
N THR A 91 -5.16 -13.45 -8.04
CA THR A 91 -5.96 -14.33 -8.89
C THR A 91 -6.16 -13.70 -10.28
N GLN A 92 -6.58 -12.43 -10.33
CA GLN A 92 -6.77 -11.71 -11.59
C GLN A 92 -5.48 -11.63 -12.40
N MET A 93 -4.34 -11.37 -11.76
CA MET A 93 -3.04 -11.30 -12.44
C MET A 93 -2.63 -12.66 -12.99
N GLY A 94 -2.85 -13.73 -12.23
CA GLY A 94 -2.61 -15.10 -12.68
C GLY A 94 -3.40 -15.44 -13.94
N ALA A 95 -4.70 -15.14 -13.94
CA ALA A 95 -5.56 -15.37 -15.09
C ALA A 95 -5.14 -14.55 -16.33
N VAL A 96 -4.79 -13.27 -16.13
CA VAL A 96 -4.36 -12.37 -17.21
C VAL A 96 -3.04 -12.82 -17.85
N LEU A 97 -2.14 -13.38 -17.06
CA LEU A 97 -0.83 -13.86 -17.51
C LEU A 97 -0.83 -15.35 -17.92
N GLY A 98 -1.97 -16.08 -17.74
CA GLY A 98 -2.00 -17.54 -17.91
C GLY A 98 -1.11 -18.26 -16.89
N ARG A 99 -1.05 -17.74 -15.66
CA ARG A 99 -0.20 -18.22 -14.55
C ARG A 99 -1.03 -18.60 -13.33
N ASP A 100 -2.17 -19.25 -13.55
CA ASP A 100 -3.14 -19.60 -12.49
C ASP A 100 -2.52 -20.45 -11.36
N ASP A 101 -1.68 -21.43 -11.73
CA ASP A 101 -1.02 -22.28 -10.72
C ASP A 101 -0.05 -21.47 -9.84
N ALA A 102 0.74 -20.60 -10.43
CA ALA A 102 1.66 -19.72 -9.69
C ALA A 102 0.91 -18.72 -8.79
N ALA A 103 -0.22 -18.21 -9.27
CA ALA A 103 -1.10 -17.35 -8.48
C ALA A 103 -1.72 -18.11 -7.29
N ALA A 104 -2.16 -19.34 -7.50
CA ALA A 104 -2.70 -20.19 -6.43
C ALA A 104 -1.64 -20.49 -5.37
N GLU A 105 -0.41 -20.81 -5.76
CA GLU A 105 0.70 -21.03 -4.83
C GLU A 105 1.02 -19.75 -4.03
N MET A 106 1.08 -18.60 -4.68
CA MET A 106 1.30 -17.30 -4.03
C MET A 106 0.19 -16.97 -3.02
N ILE A 107 -1.08 -17.28 -3.32
CA ILE A 107 -2.21 -17.08 -2.41
C ILE A 107 -2.07 -17.99 -1.18
N LEU A 108 -1.68 -19.24 -1.36
CA LEU A 108 -1.48 -20.17 -0.24
C LEU A 108 -0.38 -19.67 0.72
N ASP A 109 0.75 -19.19 0.18
CA ASP A 109 1.82 -18.57 0.99
C ASP A 109 1.33 -17.30 1.70
N TYR A 110 0.66 -16.41 0.96
CA TYR A 110 0.09 -15.19 1.51
C TYR A 110 -0.87 -15.47 2.67
N ASP A 111 -1.80 -16.40 2.49
CA ASP A 111 -2.79 -16.75 3.51
C ASP A 111 -2.14 -17.38 4.76
N ALA A 112 -1.17 -18.26 4.56
CA ALA A 112 -0.46 -18.90 5.67
C ALA A 112 0.32 -17.86 6.50
N ARG A 113 1.02 -16.94 5.83
CA ARG A 113 1.77 -15.85 6.49
C ARG A 113 0.83 -14.85 7.15
N LEU A 114 -0.27 -14.47 6.49
CA LEU A 114 -1.28 -13.58 7.08
C LEU A 114 -1.91 -14.20 8.33
N ALA A 115 -2.20 -15.51 8.30
CA ALA A 115 -2.73 -16.22 9.46
C ALA A 115 -1.73 -16.25 10.62
N ALA A 116 -0.44 -16.42 10.33
CA ALA A 116 0.62 -16.40 11.35
C ALA A 116 0.81 -15.01 12.00
N LEU A 117 0.51 -13.94 11.28
CA LEU A 117 0.61 -12.55 11.79
C LEU A 117 -0.61 -12.12 12.61
N ARG A 118 -1.72 -12.85 12.53
CA ARG A 118 -2.92 -12.56 13.32
C ARG A 118 -2.74 -13.06 14.74
N GLU A 119 -2.40 -12.15 15.63
CA GLU A 119 -2.31 -12.45 17.05
C GLU A 119 -3.67 -12.16 17.74
N ASP A 120 -4.05 -13.03 18.68
CA ASP A 120 -5.18 -12.76 19.59
C ASP A 120 -4.65 -11.85 20.72
N VAL A 121 -4.88 -10.56 20.56
CA VAL A 121 -4.40 -9.52 21.48
C VAL A 121 -5.53 -9.11 22.41
N SER A 122 -5.36 -9.35 23.71
CA SER A 122 -6.37 -9.03 24.75
C SER A 122 -6.56 -7.51 24.93
N GLU A 123 -5.48 -6.74 24.81
CA GLU A 123 -5.49 -5.28 24.89
C GLU A 123 -4.93 -4.70 23.61
N ARG A 124 -5.71 -3.87 22.93
CA ARG A 124 -5.33 -3.24 21.66
C ARG A 124 -4.97 -1.78 21.91
N PRO A 125 -3.70 -1.39 21.84
CA PRO A 125 -3.34 0.02 21.91
C PRO A 125 -4.09 0.83 20.84
N ARG A 126 -4.45 2.06 21.19
CA ARG A 126 -5.18 2.96 20.29
C ARG A 126 -4.19 3.65 19.36
N ALA A 127 -4.36 3.46 18.07
CA ALA A 127 -3.48 4.02 17.05
C ALA A 127 -4.23 4.94 16.10
N VAL A 128 -3.52 5.93 15.57
CA VAL A 128 -4.03 6.78 14.50
C VAL A 128 -3.12 6.68 13.27
N LEU A 129 -3.72 6.51 12.11
CA LEU A 129 -3.05 6.72 10.82
C LEU A 129 -3.15 8.21 10.49
N TYR A 130 -2.02 8.91 10.43
CA TYR A 130 -2.00 10.35 10.21
C TYR A 130 -1.02 10.71 9.10
N TYR A 131 -1.55 11.12 7.97
CA TYR A 131 -0.81 11.36 6.75
C TYR A 131 -0.70 12.86 6.41
N ALA A 132 0.00 13.17 5.35
CA ALA A 132 0.08 14.50 4.78
C ALA A 132 -1.32 15.15 4.69
N ASN A 133 -1.43 16.46 4.90
CA ASN A 133 -2.69 17.21 4.97
C ASN A 133 -3.68 16.75 6.07
N GLY A 134 -3.25 15.93 7.03
CA GLY A 134 -4.12 15.37 8.05
C GLY A 134 -5.05 14.27 7.56
N TYR A 135 -4.79 13.68 6.39
CA TYR A 135 -5.55 12.53 5.93
C TYR A 135 -5.41 11.36 6.89
N THR A 136 -6.48 10.60 7.01
CA THR A 136 -6.56 9.39 7.84
C THR A 136 -7.26 8.26 7.11
N SER A 137 -7.27 7.08 7.71
CA SER A 137 -7.92 5.89 7.14
C SER A 137 -8.62 5.10 8.24
N GLY A 138 -9.92 4.90 8.11
CA GLY A 138 -10.70 3.99 8.96
C GLY A 138 -10.55 2.53 8.52
N ASP A 139 -11.27 1.64 9.20
CA ASP A 139 -11.17 0.18 9.03
C ASP A 139 -11.65 -0.34 7.66
N GLN A 140 -12.41 0.49 6.92
CA GLN A 140 -12.86 0.20 5.55
C GLN A 140 -11.77 0.45 4.48
N SER A 141 -10.50 0.48 4.89
CA SER A 141 -9.35 0.66 4.01
C SER A 141 -8.32 -0.43 4.22
N LEU A 142 -7.48 -0.66 3.22
CA LEU A 142 -6.35 -1.59 3.34
C LEU A 142 -5.43 -1.21 4.51
N ALA A 143 -5.11 0.08 4.66
CA ALA A 143 -4.28 0.57 5.76
C ALA A 143 -4.93 0.33 7.13
N GLY A 144 -6.24 0.54 7.26
CA GLY A 144 -6.97 0.23 8.49
C GLY A 144 -7.00 -1.25 8.81
N GLN A 145 -7.14 -2.12 7.80
CA GLN A 145 -7.09 -3.58 8.01
C GLN A 145 -5.68 -4.07 8.37
N ILE A 146 -4.63 -3.48 7.81
CA ILE A 146 -3.24 -3.71 8.23
C ILE A 146 -3.08 -3.35 9.70
N LEU A 147 -3.54 -2.16 10.11
CA LEU A 147 -3.49 -1.70 11.49
C LEU A 147 -4.23 -2.65 12.44
N ALA A 148 -5.46 -3.03 12.10
CA ALA A 148 -6.28 -3.94 12.90
C ALA A 148 -5.65 -5.33 13.01
N THR A 149 -5.04 -5.84 11.92
CA THR A 149 -4.35 -7.14 11.90
C THR A 149 -3.09 -7.11 12.77
N ALA A 150 -2.37 -6.00 12.81
CA ALA A 150 -1.23 -5.78 13.69
C ALA A 150 -1.61 -5.64 15.19
N GLY A 151 -2.90 -5.70 15.52
CA GLY A 151 -3.39 -5.72 16.91
C GLY A 151 -3.65 -4.36 17.52
N PHE A 152 -3.87 -3.32 16.73
CA PHE A 152 -4.27 -1.99 17.20
C PHE A 152 -5.79 -1.75 17.10
N SER A 153 -6.31 -0.81 17.90
CA SER A 153 -7.59 -0.15 17.68
C SER A 153 -7.39 1.14 16.88
N ASN A 154 -8.24 1.38 15.90
CA ASN A 154 -8.11 2.51 14.98
C ASN A 154 -8.98 3.68 15.42
N ILE A 155 -8.37 4.78 15.88
CA ILE A 155 -9.07 5.99 16.31
C ILE A 155 -9.92 6.59 15.19
N ALA A 156 -9.44 6.55 13.95
CA ALA A 156 -10.23 7.08 12.85
C ALA A 156 -11.57 6.33 12.70
N ALA A 157 -11.56 5.00 12.85
CA ALA A 157 -12.77 4.19 12.85
C ALA A 157 -13.67 4.47 14.07
N GLU A 158 -13.08 4.58 15.28
CA GLU A 158 -13.81 4.94 16.50
C GLU A 158 -14.56 6.29 16.37
N GLN A 159 -13.97 7.24 15.67
CA GLN A 159 -14.54 8.57 15.43
C GLN A 159 -15.39 8.66 14.15
N GLY A 160 -15.59 7.55 13.43
CA GLY A 160 -16.43 7.48 12.23
C GLY A 160 -15.80 8.07 10.96
N TYR A 161 -14.48 8.24 10.91
CA TYR A 161 -13.80 8.69 9.71
C TYR A 161 -13.65 7.56 8.68
N ASN A 162 -13.88 7.91 7.43
CA ASN A 162 -13.75 7.01 6.27
C ASN A 162 -12.37 7.15 5.60
N PRO A 163 -12.03 6.26 4.66
CA PRO A 163 -10.84 6.39 3.85
C PRO A 163 -10.81 7.74 3.09
N GLY A 164 -9.73 8.50 3.26
CA GLY A 164 -9.55 9.79 2.61
C GLY A 164 -10.17 10.98 3.34
N ASP A 165 -10.80 10.78 4.50
CA ASP A 165 -11.22 11.88 5.36
C ASP A 165 -10.01 12.55 6.02
N LYS A 166 -10.22 13.78 6.50
CA LYS A 166 -9.20 14.52 7.26
C LYS A 166 -9.55 14.50 8.72
N LEU A 167 -8.61 14.04 9.53
CA LEU A 167 -8.67 14.11 10.98
C LEU A 167 -8.11 15.46 11.45
N PRO A 168 -8.92 16.37 12.02
CA PRO A 168 -8.41 17.61 12.59
C PRO A 168 -7.39 17.33 13.69
N MET A 169 -6.39 18.19 13.81
CA MET A 169 -5.35 18.05 14.84
C MET A 169 -5.93 18.12 16.25
N GLU A 170 -6.96 18.91 16.45
CA GLU A 170 -7.70 19.02 17.72
C GLU A 170 -8.29 17.66 18.14
N VAL A 171 -8.83 16.92 17.17
CA VAL A 171 -9.39 15.58 17.42
C VAL A 171 -8.25 14.61 17.77
N LEU A 172 -7.11 14.68 17.08
CA LEU A 172 -5.93 13.89 17.41
C LEU A 172 -5.49 14.12 18.87
N VAL A 173 -5.41 15.38 19.29
CA VAL A 173 -4.99 15.73 20.65
C VAL A 173 -6.02 15.28 21.69
N ILE A 174 -7.32 15.45 21.43
CA ILE A 174 -8.40 15.08 22.38
C ILE A 174 -8.53 13.56 22.51
N THR A 175 -8.37 12.82 21.42
CA THR A 175 -8.48 11.35 21.42
C THR A 175 -7.29 10.67 22.07
N ASP A 176 -6.17 11.36 22.19
CA ASP A 176 -4.95 10.95 22.88
C ASP A 176 -4.55 9.50 22.56
N PRO A 177 -4.18 9.17 21.30
CA PRO A 177 -3.78 7.82 20.92
C PRO A 177 -2.49 7.38 21.62
N ASP A 178 -2.30 6.07 21.78
CA ASP A 178 -1.04 5.51 22.31
C ASP A 178 0.10 5.62 21.30
N ILE A 179 -0.23 5.63 20.00
CA ILE A 179 0.76 5.71 18.92
C ILE A 179 0.20 6.44 17.69
N ALA A 180 1.04 7.26 17.07
CA ALA A 180 0.78 7.84 15.74
C ALA A 180 1.61 7.12 14.67
N ILE A 181 0.93 6.65 13.62
CA ILE A 181 1.54 6.01 12.46
C ILE A 181 1.49 6.98 11.30
N THR A 182 2.67 7.38 10.81
CA THR A 182 2.80 8.38 9.75
C THR A 182 3.47 7.77 8.52
N SER A 183 3.26 8.37 7.35
CA SER A 183 4.10 8.09 6.19
C SER A 183 5.51 8.64 6.40
N ARG A 184 6.49 8.05 5.72
CA ARG A 184 7.84 8.65 5.65
C ARG A 184 7.80 9.89 4.75
N PRO A 185 8.33 11.05 5.19
CA PRO A 185 8.37 12.24 4.37
C PRO A 185 9.14 12.01 3.06
N TYR A 186 8.64 12.57 1.96
CA TYR A 186 9.36 12.58 0.69
C TYR A 186 10.46 13.67 0.70
N PRO A 187 11.64 13.41 0.11
CA PRO A 187 12.65 14.45 -0.04
C PRO A 187 12.10 15.62 -0.84
N GLY A 188 12.22 16.85 -0.30
CA GLY A 188 11.71 18.04 -0.95
C GLY A 188 10.38 18.56 -0.39
N ALA A 189 10.03 18.15 0.82
CA ALA A 189 8.90 18.57 1.66
C ALA A 189 7.79 19.34 0.90
N SER A 190 6.68 18.68 0.64
CA SER A 190 5.50 19.36 0.14
C SER A 190 4.80 20.14 1.27
N ARG A 191 4.04 21.20 0.94
CA ARG A 191 3.17 21.87 1.93
C ARG A 191 2.20 20.89 2.62
N ALA A 192 1.87 19.81 1.96
CA ALA A 192 0.99 18.77 2.49
C ALA A 192 1.63 18.03 3.68
N GLU A 193 2.95 17.86 3.66
CA GLU A 193 3.70 17.19 4.72
C GLU A 193 4.04 18.11 5.89
N ALA A 194 3.96 19.43 5.73
CA ALA A 194 4.26 20.40 6.78
C ALA A 194 3.43 20.19 8.06
N ILE A 195 2.26 19.56 7.97
CA ILE A 195 1.44 19.22 9.14
C ILE A 195 2.14 18.17 10.01
N LEU A 196 2.96 17.29 9.44
CA LEU A 196 3.69 16.25 10.18
C LEU A 196 4.86 16.82 11.00
N ASP A 197 5.31 18.03 10.63
CA ASP A 197 6.34 18.80 11.34
C ASP A 197 5.72 19.82 12.31
N HIS A 198 4.42 19.81 12.51
CA HIS A 198 3.76 20.70 13.46
C HIS A 198 4.22 20.35 14.91
N PRO A 199 4.53 21.36 15.75
CA PRO A 199 5.04 21.11 17.12
C PRO A 199 4.17 20.15 17.94
N ALA A 200 2.85 20.17 17.79
CA ALA A 200 1.95 19.25 18.50
C ALA A 200 2.16 17.79 18.05
N ILE A 201 2.40 17.54 16.75
CA ILE A 201 2.67 16.20 16.23
C ILE A 201 4.04 15.71 16.67
N ILE A 202 5.04 16.60 16.64
CA ILE A 202 6.38 16.28 17.13
C ILE A 202 6.32 15.93 18.62
N ALA A 203 5.72 16.78 19.46
CA ALA A 203 5.57 16.54 20.88
C ALA A 203 4.80 15.24 21.18
N PHE A 204 3.78 14.94 20.38
CA PHE A 204 3.04 13.70 20.49
C PHE A 204 3.94 12.49 20.19
N ARG A 205 4.72 12.53 19.10
CA ARG A 205 5.62 11.44 18.70
C ARG A 205 6.77 11.21 19.69
N GLU A 206 7.25 12.28 20.35
CA GLU A 206 8.31 12.21 21.37
C GLU A 206 7.78 11.72 22.72
N GLY A 207 6.54 12.08 23.08
CA GLY A 207 5.92 11.74 24.36
C GLY A 207 5.13 10.41 24.38
N ARG A 208 4.81 9.88 23.23
CA ARG A 208 4.04 8.64 23.03
C ARG A 208 4.79 7.69 22.08
N GLY A 209 4.11 6.69 21.55
CA GLY A 209 4.69 5.84 20.51
C GLY A 209 4.61 6.48 19.12
N SER A 210 5.59 6.20 18.29
CA SER A 210 5.53 6.55 16.86
C SER A 210 6.05 5.41 16.00
N ALA A 211 5.36 5.16 14.89
CA ALA A 211 5.80 4.23 13.86
C ALA A 211 5.64 4.86 12.48
N SER A 212 6.33 4.33 11.50
CA SER A 212 6.14 4.74 10.12
C SER A 212 5.80 3.53 9.26
N MET A 213 4.80 3.68 8.41
CA MET A 213 4.45 2.71 7.38
C MET A 213 4.98 3.21 6.04
N THR A 214 5.79 2.41 5.36
CA THR A 214 6.37 2.79 4.07
C THR A 214 5.40 2.51 2.95
N ASP A 215 5.17 3.49 2.08
CA ASP A 215 4.21 3.38 0.97
C ASP A 215 4.47 2.16 0.09
N ARG A 216 5.72 1.81 -0.16
CA ARG A 216 6.12 0.65 -0.98
C ARG A 216 5.57 -0.68 -0.47
N ASP A 217 5.29 -0.82 0.83
CA ASP A 217 4.87 -2.07 1.43
C ASP A 217 3.34 -2.23 1.44
N TRP A 218 2.54 -1.17 1.23
CA TRP A 218 1.09 -1.30 1.31
C TRP A 218 0.30 -0.65 0.17
N VAL A 219 0.78 0.45 -0.43
CA VAL A 219 -0.01 1.22 -1.41
C VAL A 219 -0.42 0.40 -2.64
N CYS A 220 0.42 -0.52 -3.08
CA CYS A 220 0.15 -1.32 -4.27
C CYS A 220 -0.74 -2.55 -4.03
N GLY A 221 -1.13 -2.85 -2.78
CA GLY A 221 -1.97 -4.01 -2.49
C GLY A 221 -1.38 -5.33 -2.98
N THR A 222 -0.11 -5.57 -2.70
CA THR A 222 0.63 -6.79 -3.04
C THR A 222 0.90 -7.61 -1.77
N PRO A 223 1.42 -8.85 -1.83
CA PRO A 223 1.83 -9.61 -0.64
C PRO A 223 2.80 -8.87 0.28
N TYR A 224 3.44 -7.79 -0.17
CA TYR A 224 4.29 -6.95 0.68
C TYR A 224 3.54 -6.24 1.82
N VAL A 225 2.20 -6.20 1.79
CA VAL A 225 1.40 -5.71 2.93
C VAL A 225 1.68 -6.48 4.22
N LEU A 226 2.15 -7.72 4.12
CA LEU A 226 2.57 -8.52 5.28
C LEU A 226 3.75 -7.86 6.03
N ARG A 227 4.69 -7.23 5.32
CA ARG A 227 5.79 -6.47 5.94
C ARG A 227 5.28 -5.26 6.74
N ALA A 228 4.24 -4.59 6.23
CA ALA A 228 3.63 -3.48 6.96
C ALA A 228 2.96 -3.98 8.25
N ILE A 229 2.29 -5.15 8.20
CA ILE A 229 1.70 -5.78 9.40
C ILE A 229 2.81 -6.18 10.39
N GLU A 230 3.90 -6.83 9.93
CA GLU A 230 5.05 -7.20 10.75
C GLU A 230 5.63 -5.98 11.46
N THR A 231 5.95 -4.90 10.72
CA THR A 231 6.50 -3.65 11.28
C THR A 231 5.58 -3.04 12.35
N LEU A 232 4.27 -3.03 12.10
CA LEU A 232 3.32 -2.48 13.08
C LEU A 232 3.14 -3.41 14.29
N SER A 233 3.20 -4.74 14.10
CA SER A 233 3.16 -5.70 15.22
C SER A 233 4.38 -5.54 16.13
N GLU A 234 5.57 -5.34 15.56
CA GLU A 234 6.79 -5.03 16.32
C GLU A 234 6.63 -3.73 17.11
N ALA A 235 6.15 -2.64 16.46
CA ALA A 235 5.91 -1.37 17.12
C ALA A 235 4.89 -1.48 18.27
N ARG A 236 3.87 -2.33 18.14
CA ARG A 236 2.93 -2.62 19.23
C ARG A 236 3.60 -3.35 20.39
N GLN A 237 4.43 -4.35 20.10
CA GLN A 237 5.15 -5.10 21.12
C GLN A 237 6.12 -4.22 21.90
N ASP A 238 6.85 -3.34 21.23
CA ASP A 238 7.74 -2.35 21.87
C ASP A 238 6.96 -1.40 22.79
N LEU A 239 5.81 -0.89 22.31
CA LEU A 239 4.95 0.00 23.08
C LEU A 239 4.45 -0.68 24.37
N THR A 240 3.97 -1.92 24.28
CA THR A 240 3.42 -2.67 25.41
C THR A 240 4.52 -3.23 26.35
N GLY A 241 5.70 -3.51 25.80
CA GLY A 241 6.88 -3.92 26.56
C GLY A 241 7.48 -2.78 27.40
N ALA A 242 7.45 -1.55 26.90
CA ALA A 242 7.93 -0.36 27.60
C ALA A 242 6.99 0.10 28.75
N GLN A 243 5.75 -0.37 28.79
CA GLN A 243 4.74 -0.07 29.82
C GLN A 243 4.78 -1.06 31.01
N ARG A 244 5.59 -2.10 30.95
CA ARG A 244 5.80 -3.09 32.02
C ARG A 244 7.11 -2.81 32.76
#